data_dfe43b7394cac8e5e05505e111fb1058
#
_entry.id   dfe43b7394cac8e5e05505e111fb1058
#
_cell.length_a   1.000
_cell.length_b   1.000
_cell.length_c   1.000
_cell.angle_alpha   90.00
_cell.angle_beta   90.00
_cell.angle_gamma   90.00
#
_symmetry.space_group_name_H-M   'P 1'
#
loop_
_entity.id
_entity.type
_entity.pdbx_description
1 polymer ?
#
loop_
_entity_poly.entity_id
_entity_poly.type
_entity_poly.pdbx_seq_one_letter_code
_entity_poly.pdbx_strand_id
1 'polypeptide(L)'
;MMNEFLQYIQYEKNYSSHTVLSYHTDLLQFCEFMQIPPEQLAPSTICSQQIQQWVLSLMSADLSARSLSRKISTLKSFWRFLLTRGYVTSNPTLKIILPKTKKPLPAFFKVNEMSAVLDTTFTPDNFEAMRDQLIITLFYLTGIRLSELINIKDTDIDLNEGNLRVTGKRNKQRIIPIDKSLGSIIEHYLKLRNEETQSVGSFLFVRKNGLKLYPKKVYNLVHNSMSQVSSLYKRSPHVLRHTFATAMLNGGADINAVKELLGHSNLAATQVYTHTSFEELYNIYNQAHPRAK
;
A
#
# COMPACT_ATOMS: atom_id res chain seq x y z
N MET A 1 -5.82 -30.36 -2.34
CA MET A 1 -6.05 -29.53 -1.13
C MET A 1 -5.30 -28.19 -1.17
N MET A 2 -3.94 -28.14 -1.32
CA MET A 2 -3.21 -26.85 -1.34
C MET A 2 -3.64 -25.97 -2.51
N ASN A 3 -3.65 -26.47 -3.74
CA ASN A 3 -4.08 -25.71 -4.92
C ASN A 3 -5.53 -25.22 -4.80
N GLU A 4 -6.39 -26.02 -4.26
CA GLU A 4 -7.80 -25.71 -4.01
C GLU A 4 -7.96 -24.57 -2.98
N PHE A 5 -7.15 -24.60 -1.93
CA PHE A 5 -7.08 -23.49 -0.97
C PHE A 5 -6.59 -22.20 -1.63
N LEU A 6 -5.57 -22.27 -2.49
CA LEU A 6 -5.08 -21.09 -3.21
C LEU A 6 -6.14 -20.52 -4.16
N GLN A 7 -6.88 -21.37 -4.86
CA GLN A 7 -8.03 -20.96 -5.68
C GLN A 7 -9.14 -20.34 -4.81
N TYR A 8 -9.48 -20.96 -3.68
CA TYR A 8 -10.46 -20.42 -2.73
C TYR A 8 -10.11 -19.02 -2.26
N ILE A 9 -8.87 -18.77 -1.82
CA ILE A 9 -8.48 -17.44 -1.35
C ILE A 9 -8.40 -16.41 -2.50
N GLN A 10 -8.07 -16.87 -3.71
CA GLN A 10 -8.00 -16.01 -4.89
C GLN A 10 -9.39 -15.62 -5.39
N TYR A 11 -10.28 -16.59 -5.62
CA TYR A 11 -11.55 -16.36 -6.30
C TYR A 11 -12.73 -16.16 -5.36
N GLU A 12 -12.81 -16.91 -4.25
CA GLU A 12 -13.93 -16.73 -3.31
C GLU A 12 -13.64 -15.62 -2.27
N LYS A 13 -12.39 -15.51 -1.80
CA LYS A 13 -11.99 -14.46 -0.83
C LYS A 13 -11.46 -13.19 -1.48
N ASN A 14 -11.26 -13.17 -2.80
CA ASN A 14 -10.74 -12.03 -3.55
C ASN A 14 -9.44 -11.48 -2.96
N TYR A 15 -8.51 -12.36 -2.57
CA TYR A 15 -7.19 -11.95 -2.11
C TYR A 15 -6.34 -11.51 -3.30
N SER A 16 -5.44 -10.55 -3.06
CA SER A 16 -4.52 -10.10 -4.11
C SER A 16 -3.55 -11.22 -4.52
N SER A 17 -3.08 -11.21 -5.78
CA SER A 17 -2.09 -12.16 -6.29
C SER A 17 -0.83 -12.23 -5.41
N HIS A 18 -0.38 -11.09 -4.86
CA HIS A 18 0.72 -11.05 -3.90
C HIS A 18 0.42 -11.78 -2.59
N THR A 19 -0.82 -11.71 -2.10
CA THR A 19 -1.22 -12.46 -0.90
C THR A 19 -1.28 -13.95 -1.17
N VAL A 20 -1.85 -14.34 -2.32
CA VAL A 20 -1.91 -15.75 -2.76
C VAL A 20 -0.51 -16.32 -2.90
N LEU A 21 0.40 -15.61 -3.58
CA LEU A 21 1.80 -16.01 -3.73
C LEU A 21 2.51 -16.13 -2.36
N SER A 22 2.29 -15.18 -1.45
CA SER A 22 2.88 -15.24 -0.10
C SER A 22 2.37 -16.45 0.68
N TYR A 23 1.08 -16.75 0.59
CA TYR A 23 0.48 -17.92 1.25
C TYR A 23 1.00 -19.22 0.66
N HIS A 24 1.12 -19.28 -0.67
CA HIS A 24 1.71 -20.43 -1.36
C HIS A 24 3.15 -20.68 -0.88
N THR A 25 3.98 -19.65 -0.90
CA THR A 25 5.37 -19.74 -0.41
C THR A 25 5.45 -20.20 1.05
N ASP A 26 4.56 -19.69 1.92
CA ASP A 26 4.53 -20.09 3.33
C ASP A 26 4.17 -21.56 3.52
N LEU A 27 3.21 -22.06 2.74
CA LEU A 27 2.82 -23.48 2.77
C LEU A 27 3.93 -24.39 2.24
N LEU A 28 4.61 -23.99 1.15
CA LEU A 28 5.76 -24.73 0.64
C LEU A 28 6.88 -24.82 1.69
N GLN A 29 7.21 -23.73 2.36
CA GLN A 29 8.22 -23.73 3.43
C GLN A 29 7.80 -24.55 4.64
N PHE A 30 6.52 -24.66 4.93
CA PHE A 30 6.04 -25.57 5.96
C PHE A 30 6.20 -27.04 5.52
N CYS A 31 5.86 -27.36 4.28
CA CYS A 31 6.08 -28.71 3.72
C CYS A 31 7.57 -29.10 3.71
N GLU A 32 8.44 -28.17 3.33
CA GLU A 32 9.90 -28.35 3.35
C GLU A 32 10.40 -28.67 4.76
N PHE A 33 9.98 -27.90 5.78
CA PHE A 33 10.30 -28.16 7.17
C PHE A 33 9.83 -29.56 7.63
N MET A 34 8.64 -29.95 7.21
CA MET A 34 8.07 -31.27 7.52
C MET A 34 8.71 -32.41 6.72
N GLN A 35 9.57 -32.11 5.75
CA GLN A 35 10.15 -33.06 4.80
C GLN A 35 9.09 -33.88 4.05
N ILE A 36 7.96 -33.25 3.73
CA ILE A 36 6.83 -33.87 3.02
C ILE A 36 6.63 -33.14 1.68
N PRO A 37 6.64 -33.84 0.55
CA PRO A 37 6.27 -33.23 -0.72
C PRO A 37 4.87 -32.61 -0.65
N PRO A 38 4.65 -31.43 -1.26
CA PRO A 38 3.36 -30.71 -1.17
C PRO A 38 2.15 -31.55 -1.60
N GLU A 39 2.34 -32.47 -2.54
CA GLU A 39 1.31 -33.38 -3.05
C GLU A 39 0.93 -34.47 -2.05
N GLN A 40 1.86 -34.80 -1.15
CA GLN A 40 1.69 -35.87 -0.13
C GLN A 40 1.30 -35.28 1.23
N LEU A 41 1.11 -33.96 1.33
CA LEU A 41 0.67 -33.35 2.59
C LEU A 41 -0.67 -33.92 3.02
N ALA A 42 -0.67 -34.61 4.17
CA ALA A 42 -1.86 -35.16 4.83
C ALA A 42 -2.20 -34.28 6.06
N PRO A 43 -3.00 -33.22 5.93
CA PRO A 43 -3.25 -32.27 7.03
C PRO A 43 -3.89 -32.88 8.28
N SER A 44 -4.59 -34.03 8.15
CA SER A 44 -5.19 -34.74 9.25
C SER A 44 -4.17 -35.41 10.20
N THR A 45 -2.94 -35.66 9.72
CA THR A 45 -1.86 -36.26 10.53
C THR A 45 -0.99 -35.21 11.23
N ILE A 46 -1.13 -33.94 10.86
CA ILE A 46 -0.35 -32.85 11.44
C ILE A 46 -0.90 -32.46 12.80
N CYS A 47 -0.06 -32.51 13.82
CA CYS A 47 -0.40 -32.12 15.20
C CYS A 47 0.14 -30.73 15.58
N SER A 48 -0.41 -30.19 16.67
CA SER A 48 0.01 -28.86 17.18
C SER A 48 1.50 -28.80 17.53
N GLN A 49 2.10 -29.89 17.98
CA GLN A 49 3.51 -29.95 18.35
C GLN A 49 4.43 -29.73 17.14
N GLN A 50 4.12 -30.32 16.00
CA GLN A 50 4.88 -30.14 14.76
C GLN A 50 4.83 -28.69 14.28
N ILE A 51 3.66 -28.04 14.37
CA ILE A 51 3.52 -26.63 14.02
C ILE A 51 4.31 -25.75 15.02
N GLN A 52 4.31 -26.08 16.31
CA GLN A 52 5.12 -25.37 17.31
C GLN A 52 6.62 -25.52 17.03
N GLN A 53 7.09 -26.71 16.64
CA GLN A 53 8.49 -26.92 16.25
C GLN A 53 8.87 -26.06 15.04
N TRP A 54 7.99 -25.99 14.03
CA TRP A 54 8.21 -25.09 12.90
C TRP A 54 8.29 -23.62 13.34
N VAL A 55 7.39 -23.17 14.20
CA VAL A 55 7.42 -21.79 14.75
C VAL A 55 8.74 -21.53 15.48
N LEU A 56 9.23 -22.47 16.28
CA LEU A 56 10.51 -22.35 16.99
C LEU A 56 11.69 -22.28 16.00
N SER A 57 11.70 -23.10 14.96
CA SER A 57 12.75 -23.06 13.93
C SER A 57 12.76 -21.71 13.19
N LEU A 58 11.59 -21.14 12.91
CA LEU A 58 11.48 -19.81 12.30
C LEU A 58 11.97 -18.69 13.24
N MET A 59 11.76 -18.83 14.53
CA MET A 59 12.29 -17.88 15.54
C MET A 59 13.81 -17.97 15.63
N SER A 60 14.38 -19.15 15.57
CA SER A 60 15.84 -19.36 15.59
C SER A 60 16.53 -18.84 14.32
N ALA A 61 15.80 -18.72 13.21
CA ALA A 61 16.29 -18.18 11.93
C ALA A 61 16.19 -16.64 11.83
N ASP A 62 16.08 -15.91 12.94
CA ASP A 62 15.99 -14.45 13.03
C ASP A 62 14.89 -13.82 12.13
N LEU A 63 13.82 -14.55 11.84
CA LEU A 63 12.71 -13.99 11.11
C LEU A 63 12.04 -12.86 11.91
N SER A 64 11.71 -11.78 11.19
CA SER A 64 10.95 -10.69 11.83
C SER A 64 9.62 -11.22 12.40
N ALA A 65 9.23 -10.72 13.56
CA ALA A 65 7.96 -11.09 14.19
C ALA A 65 6.73 -10.87 13.28
N ARG A 66 6.81 -9.93 12.32
CA ARG A 66 5.79 -9.72 11.30
C ARG A 66 5.74 -10.89 10.29
N SER A 67 6.89 -11.35 9.82
CA SER A 67 6.99 -12.49 8.90
C SER A 67 6.50 -13.77 9.56
N LEU A 68 6.88 -13.99 10.81
CA LEU A 68 6.41 -15.11 11.63
C LEU A 68 4.89 -15.07 11.79
N SER A 69 4.34 -13.91 12.17
CA SER A 69 2.89 -13.72 12.30
C SER A 69 2.13 -14.01 11.00
N ARG A 70 2.67 -13.56 9.85
CA ARG A 70 2.07 -13.87 8.54
C ARG A 70 2.05 -15.37 8.27
N LYS A 71 3.17 -16.06 8.46
CA LYS A 71 3.29 -17.51 8.21
C LYS A 71 2.31 -18.33 9.06
N ILE A 72 2.16 -17.99 10.34
CA ILE A 72 1.19 -18.64 11.21
C ILE A 72 -0.25 -18.31 10.76
N SER A 73 -0.50 -17.07 10.32
CA SER A 73 -1.81 -16.69 9.78
C SER A 73 -2.16 -17.46 8.49
N THR A 74 -1.17 -17.76 7.66
CA THR A 74 -1.33 -18.64 6.49
C THR A 74 -1.79 -20.03 6.90
N LEU A 75 -1.09 -20.65 7.87
CA LEU A 75 -1.50 -21.99 8.38
C LEU A 75 -2.90 -21.94 9.00
N LYS A 76 -3.20 -20.93 9.83
CA LYS A 76 -4.54 -20.77 10.43
C LYS A 76 -5.63 -20.65 9.36
N SER A 77 -5.36 -19.93 8.28
CA SER A 77 -6.29 -19.77 7.15
C SER A 77 -6.47 -21.08 6.40
N PHE A 78 -5.37 -21.81 6.16
CA PHE A 78 -5.38 -23.09 5.48
C PHE A 78 -6.19 -24.15 6.27
N TRP A 79 -5.89 -24.35 7.56
CA TRP A 79 -6.63 -25.31 8.38
C TRP A 79 -8.10 -24.93 8.60
N ARG A 80 -8.42 -23.63 8.64
CA ARG A 80 -9.82 -23.19 8.66
C ARG A 80 -10.54 -23.59 7.37
N PHE A 81 -9.90 -23.40 6.22
CA PHE A 81 -10.46 -23.85 4.94
C PHE A 81 -10.70 -25.37 4.92
N LEU A 82 -9.71 -26.16 5.33
CA LEU A 82 -9.82 -27.62 5.38
C LEU A 82 -10.94 -28.09 6.30
N LEU A 83 -11.10 -27.46 7.46
CA LEU A 83 -12.17 -27.75 8.40
C LEU A 83 -13.55 -27.41 7.81
N THR A 84 -13.66 -26.26 7.16
CA THR A 84 -14.91 -25.82 6.51
C THR A 84 -15.32 -26.73 5.34
N ARG A 85 -14.35 -27.29 4.62
CA ARG A 85 -14.58 -28.23 3.51
C ARG A 85 -14.69 -29.71 3.98
N GLY A 86 -14.56 -29.97 5.27
CA GLY A 86 -14.65 -31.33 5.81
C GLY A 86 -13.43 -32.22 5.57
N TYR A 87 -12.30 -31.68 5.13
CA TYR A 87 -11.06 -32.45 4.91
C TYR A 87 -10.36 -32.86 6.20
N VAL A 88 -10.62 -32.15 7.28
CA VAL A 88 -10.10 -32.47 8.63
C VAL A 88 -11.21 -32.24 9.65
N THR A 89 -11.12 -32.97 10.78
CA THR A 89 -12.08 -32.89 11.90
C THR A 89 -11.62 -31.93 13.01
N SER A 90 -10.35 -31.54 13.01
CA SER A 90 -9.76 -30.65 14.03
C SER A 90 -8.78 -29.66 13.42
N ASN A 91 -8.53 -28.57 14.15
CA ASN A 91 -7.60 -27.51 13.73
C ASN A 91 -6.42 -27.41 14.71
N PRO A 92 -5.24 -27.96 14.37
CA PRO A 92 -4.07 -27.95 15.25
C PRO A 92 -3.49 -26.54 15.46
N THR A 93 -3.86 -25.56 14.63
CA THR A 93 -3.32 -24.19 14.74
C THR A 93 -3.97 -23.35 15.83
N LEU A 94 -5.07 -23.81 16.44
CA LEU A 94 -5.79 -23.05 17.48
C LEU A 94 -4.95 -22.76 18.70
N LYS A 95 -4.11 -23.72 19.11
CA LYS A 95 -3.23 -23.61 20.29
C LYS A 95 -1.94 -22.83 20.05
N ILE A 96 -1.70 -22.38 18.81
CA ILE A 96 -0.49 -21.63 18.45
C ILE A 96 -0.64 -20.18 18.88
N ILE A 97 0.14 -19.81 19.90
CA ILE A 97 0.21 -18.44 20.43
C ILE A 97 1.24 -17.65 19.62
N LEU A 98 0.82 -16.54 19.06
CA LEU A 98 1.71 -15.60 18.36
C LEU A 98 2.53 -14.81 19.37
N PRO A 99 3.85 -14.64 19.16
CA PRO A 99 4.63 -13.73 19.97
C PRO A 99 4.08 -12.31 19.82
N LYS A 100 3.93 -11.62 20.95
CA LYS A 100 3.49 -10.22 20.95
C LYS A 100 4.52 -9.36 20.22
N THR A 101 4.13 -8.75 19.12
CA THR A 101 4.99 -7.81 18.40
C THR A 101 4.87 -6.44 19.04
N LYS A 102 5.98 -5.84 19.49
CA LYS A 102 5.99 -4.40 19.78
C LYS A 102 5.72 -3.68 18.46
N LYS A 103 4.62 -2.95 18.38
CA LYS A 103 4.36 -2.07 17.23
C LYS A 103 5.29 -0.86 17.38
N PRO A 104 6.28 -0.66 16.48
CA PRO A 104 7.06 0.56 16.53
C PRO A 104 6.12 1.76 16.33
N LEU A 105 6.46 2.88 16.96
CA LEU A 105 5.72 4.13 16.72
C LEU A 105 5.74 4.44 15.21
N PRO A 106 4.62 4.91 14.66
CA PRO A 106 4.55 5.31 13.27
C PRO A 106 5.60 6.40 12.99
N ALA A 107 6.48 6.16 12.03
CA ALA A 107 7.41 7.18 11.56
C ALA A 107 6.69 8.11 10.57
N PHE A 108 6.96 9.42 10.66
CA PHE A 108 6.50 10.42 9.70
C PHE A 108 7.59 11.48 9.53
N PHE A 109 7.61 12.14 8.39
CA PHE A 109 8.53 13.24 8.10
C PHE A 109 8.01 14.53 8.72
N LYS A 110 8.95 15.35 9.21
CA LYS A 110 8.61 16.67 9.74
C LYS A 110 8.27 17.64 8.59
N VAL A 111 7.52 18.69 8.88
CA VAL A 111 7.14 19.71 7.89
C VAL A 111 8.36 20.34 7.22
N ASN A 112 9.40 20.68 8.00
CA ASN A 112 10.63 21.24 7.47
C ASN A 112 11.41 20.25 6.55
N GLU A 113 11.39 18.94 6.84
CA GLU A 113 11.98 17.92 5.97
C GLU A 113 11.21 17.83 4.64
N MET A 114 9.89 17.90 4.70
CA MET A 114 9.05 17.91 3.49
C MET A 114 9.25 19.20 2.67
N SER A 115 9.33 20.36 3.33
CA SER A 115 9.64 21.63 2.64
C SER A 115 10.98 21.57 1.95
N ALA A 116 12.02 21.07 2.61
CA ALA A 116 13.35 20.95 2.01
C ALA A 116 13.37 20.08 0.74
N VAL A 117 12.54 19.01 0.66
CA VAL A 117 12.45 18.18 -0.55
C VAL A 117 11.60 18.84 -1.64
N LEU A 118 10.51 19.49 -1.26
CA LEU A 118 9.56 20.06 -2.21
C LEU A 118 10.00 21.40 -2.76
N ASP A 119 10.81 22.17 -1.99
CA ASP A 119 11.34 23.48 -2.38
C ASP A 119 12.73 23.38 -3.05
N THR A 120 13.29 22.16 -3.17
CA THR A 120 14.51 21.96 -3.98
C THR A 120 14.24 22.39 -5.41
N THR A 121 15.12 23.23 -5.89
CA THR A 121 15.02 23.96 -7.15
C THR A 121 14.61 23.06 -8.29
N PHE A 122 13.47 23.33 -8.80
CA PHE A 122 12.90 22.77 -9.99
C PHE A 122 13.80 23.04 -11.18
N THR A 123 14.27 22.04 -11.87
CA THR A 123 14.83 22.19 -13.22
C THR A 123 13.70 21.92 -14.21
N PRO A 124 13.08 23.00 -14.75
CA PRO A 124 11.84 22.85 -15.53
C PRO A 124 11.99 22.08 -16.83
N ASP A 125 13.22 21.86 -17.28
CA ASP A 125 13.49 21.34 -18.62
C ASP A 125 13.78 19.84 -18.66
N ASN A 126 13.61 19.12 -17.55
CA ASN A 126 13.90 17.69 -17.49
C ASN A 126 12.65 16.90 -17.09
N PHE A 127 12.08 16.17 -18.04
CA PHE A 127 10.92 15.31 -17.84
C PHE A 127 11.07 14.35 -16.64
N GLU A 128 12.22 13.67 -16.50
CA GLU A 128 12.39 12.69 -15.43
C GLU A 128 12.43 13.36 -14.04
N ALA A 129 13.10 14.49 -13.90
CA ALA A 129 13.16 15.25 -12.65
C ALA A 129 11.77 15.80 -12.28
N MET A 130 11.04 16.34 -13.28
CA MET A 130 9.67 16.82 -13.11
C MET A 130 8.72 15.70 -12.67
N ARG A 131 8.79 14.54 -13.30
CA ARG A 131 8.04 13.34 -12.90
C ARG A 131 8.33 12.97 -11.45
N ASP A 132 9.61 12.90 -11.10
CA ASP A 132 10.06 12.39 -9.80
C ASP A 132 9.64 13.34 -8.69
N GLN A 133 9.70 14.66 -8.92
CA GLN A 133 9.18 15.66 -7.98
C GLN A 133 7.65 15.62 -7.85
N LEU A 134 6.93 15.54 -8.98
CA LEU A 134 5.45 15.41 -8.95
C LEU A 134 5.01 14.16 -8.19
N ILE A 135 5.74 13.05 -8.29
CA ILE A 135 5.45 11.83 -7.54
C ILE A 135 5.53 12.08 -6.02
N ILE A 136 6.58 12.76 -5.53
CA ILE A 136 6.74 13.07 -4.11
C ILE A 136 5.67 14.06 -3.65
N THR A 137 5.41 15.08 -4.45
CA THR A 137 4.37 16.08 -4.21
C THR A 137 3.00 15.41 -4.06
N LEU A 138 2.62 14.52 -4.98
CA LEU A 138 1.36 13.78 -4.91
C LEU A 138 1.27 12.91 -3.66
N PHE A 139 2.34 12.18 -3.30
CA PHE A 139 2.31 11.40 -2.06
C PHE A 139 2.07 12.27 -0.83
N TYR A 140 2.72 13.42 -0.76
CA TYR A 140 2.62 14.33 0.39
C TYR A 140 1.28 15.06 0.44
N LEU A 141 0.80 15.57 -0.70
CA LEU A 141 -0.45 16.34 -0.75
C LEU A 141 -1.70 15.45 -0.68
N THR A 142 -1.64 14.20 -1.12
CA THR A 142 -2.86 13.37 -1.29
C THR A 142 -2.87 12.12 -0.43
N GLY A 143 -1.74 11.74 0.13
CA GLY A 143 -1.62 10.48 0.85
C GLY A 143 -1.95 9.23 0.02
N ILE A 144 -1.87 9.30 -1.30
CA ILE A 144 -2.17 8.22 -2.24
C ILE A 144 -1.31 6.96 -1.96
N ARG A 145 -1.82 5.77 -2.26
CA ARG A 145 -1.00 4.53 -2.17
C ARG A 145 -0.09 4.39 -3.38
N LEU A 146 1.07 3.75 -3.20
CA LEU A 146 1.99 3.46 -4.30
C LEU A 146 1.31 2.74 -5.48
N SER A 147 0.49 1.74 -5.19
CA SER A 147 -0.25 1.00 -6.22
C SER A 147 -1.32 1.84 -6.93
N GLU A 148 -1.89 2.81 -6.26
CA GLU A 148 -2.84 3.76 -6.83
C GLU A 148 -2.09 4.73 -7.74
N LEU A 149 -1.00 5.35 -7.27
CA LEU A 149 -0.20 6.31 -8.01
C LEU A 149 0.29 5.77 -9.35
N ILE A 150 0.89 4.58 -9.37
CA ILE A 150 1.41 3.98 -10.63
C ILE A 150 0.31 3.59 -11.62
N ASN A 151 -0.94 3.54 -11.18
CA ASN A 151 -2.09 3.18 -12.01
C ASN A 151 -2.92 4.40 -12.45
N ILE A 152 -2.58 5.60 -12.04
CA ILE A 152 -3.26 6.82 -12.50
C ILE A 152 -3.14 6.90 -14.02
N LYS A 153 -4.24 7.20 -14.66
CA LYS A 153 -4.32 7.50 -16.08
C LYS A 153 -4.56 8.99 -16.30
N ASP A 154 -4.24 9.49 -17.48
CA ASP A 154 -4.53 10.89 -17.86
C ASP A 154 -6.02 11.21 -17.69
N THR A 155 -6.89 10.27 -18.03
CA THR A 155 -8.34 10.38 -17.87
C THR A 155 -8.85 10.37 -16.45
N ASP A 156 -7.99 10.11 -15.46
CA ASP A 156 -8.34 10.14 -14.05
C ASP A 156 -8.15 11.54 -13.42
N ILE A 157 -7.60 12.49 -14.18
CA ILE A 157 -7.35 13.87 -13.75
C ILE A 157 -8.33 14.78 -14.43
N ASP A 158 -9.02 15.59 -13.66
CA ASP A 158 -9.84 16.69 -14.12
C ASP A 158 -9.29 17.99 -13.51
N LEU A 159 -8.55 18.74 -14.34
CA LEU A 159 -7.93 19.99 -13.90
C LEU A 159 -8.93 21.14 -13.82
N ASN A 160 -10.05 21.07 -14.54
CA ASN A 160 -11.10 22.08 -14.49
C ASN A 160 -11.86 22.00 -13.17
N GLU A 161 -12.24 20.77 -12.79
CA GLU A 161 -12.94 20.50 -11.54
C GLU A 161 -11.98 20.38 -10.34
N GLY A 162 -10.67 20.40 -10.56
CA GLY A 162 -9.66 20.28 -9.51
C GLY A 162 -9.71 18.96 -8.77
N ASN A 163 -9.86 17.84 -9.50
CA ASN A 163 -9.98 16.54 -8.88
C ASN A 163 -9.13 15.44 -9.54
N LEU A 164 -8.75 14.46 -8.72
CA LEU A 164 -8.03 13.26 -9.10
C LEU A 164 -8.81 12.02 -8.66
N ARG A 165 -9.27 11.21 -9.60
CA ARG A 165 -9.90 9.94 -9.32
C ARG A 165 -8.84 8.85 -9.12
N VAL A 166 -8.90 8.11 -8.01
CA VAL A 166 -8.00 6.98 -7.76
C VAL A 166 -8.78 5.70 -7.49
N THR A 167 -8.29 4.61 -8.04
CA THR A 167 -8.87 3.28 -7.88
C THR A 167 -8.03 2.46 -6.91
N GLY A 168 -8.62 2.13 -5.77
CA GLY A 168 -7.99 1.38 -4.71
C GLY A 168 -8.30 -0.12 -4.71
N LYS A 169 -8.05 -0.77 -3.58
CA LYS A 169 -8.30 -2.22 -3.38
C LYS A 169 -9.79 -2.55 -3.61
N ARG A 170 -10.07 -3.67 -4.28
CA ARG A 170 -11.41 -4.15 -4.67
C ARG A 170 -12.14 -3.20 -5.61
N ASN A 171 -11.39 -2.51 -6.47
CA ASN A 171 -11.92 -1.55 -7.45
C ASN A 171 -12.75 -0.40 -6.83
N LYS A 172 -12.53 -0.08 -5.55
CA LYS A 172 -13.18 1.08 -4.93
C LYS A 172 -12.51 2.35 -5.42
N GLN A 173 -13.31 3.28 -5.92
CA GLN A 173 -12.85 4.59 -6.36
C GLN A 173 -13.10 5.63 -5.29
N ARG A 174 -12.23 6.65 -5.24
CA ARG A 174 -12.43 7.88 -4.50
C ARG A 174 -11.88 9.05 -5.28
N ILE A 175 -12.41 10.21 -5.02
CA ILE A 175 -11.93 11.47 -5.58
C ILE A 175 -11.04 12.13 -4.51
N ILE A 176 -9.91 12.69 -4.96
CA ILE A 176 -8.98 13.46 -4.15
C ILE A 176 -8.96 14.87 -4.73
N PRO A 177 -9.19 15.90 -3.91
CA PRO A 177 -9.07 17.29 -4.35
C PRO A 177 -7.61 17.61 -4.71
N ILE A 178 -7.42 18.36 -5.78
CA ILE A 178 -6.13 18.93 -6.18
C ILE A 178 -6.30 20.46 -6.31
N ASP A 179 -5.40 21.19 -5.72
CA ASP A 179 -5.41 22.65 -5.82
C ASP A 179 -4.85 23.12 -7.16
N LYS A 180 -5.01 24.42 -7.44
CA LYS A 180 -4.54 25.02 -8.69
C LYS A 180 -3.01 24.92 -8.87
N SER A 181 -2.25 24.97 -7.77
CA SER A 181 -0.79 24.90 -7.81
C SER A 181 -0.34 23.50 -8.26
N LEU A 182 -0.93 22.46 -7.70
CA LEU A 182 -0.68 21.07 -8.12
C LEU A 182 -1.16 20.83 -9.56
N GLY A 183 -2.31 21.43 -9.94
CA GLY A 183 -2.82 21.37 -11.31
C GLY A 183 -1.80 21.91 -12.32
N SER A 184 -1.24 23.08 -12.09
CA SER A 184 -0.21 23.68 -12.95
C SER A 184 1.06 22.83 -13.05
N ILE A 185 1.46 22.18 -11.95
CA ILE A 185 2.59 21.24 -11.95
C ILE A 185 2.28 20.01 -12.82
N ILE A 186 1.06 19.49 -12.74
CA ILE A 186 0.62 18.35 -13.56
C ILE A 186 0.60 18.73 -15.06
N GLU A 187 0.06 19.89 -15.41
CA GLU A 187 0.03 20.38 -16.79
C GLU A 187 1.44 20.50 -17.38
N HIS A 188 2.35 21.13 -16.61
CA HIS A 188 3.75 21.27 -17.05
C HIS A 188 4.42 19.90 -17.23
N TYR A 189 4.22 18.97 -16.30
CA TYR A 189 4.70 17.60 -16.43
C TYR A 189 4.16 16.90 -17.68
N LEU A 190 2.85 17.00 -17.94
CA LEU A 190 2.21 16.39 -19.10
C LEU A 190 2.80 16.92 -20.42
N LYS A 191 3.06 18.23 -20.49
CA LYS A 191 3.72 18.86 -21.65
C LYS A 191 5.10 18.25 -21.90
N LEU A 192 5.99 18.28 -20.91
CA LEU A 192 7.35 17.70 -21.02
C LEU A 192 7.32 16.19 -21.35
N ARG A 193 6.42 15.45 -20.70
CA ARG A 193 6.26 14.01 -20.97
C ARG A 193 5.90 13.76 -22.43
N ASN A 194 4.96 14.49 -22.97
CA ASN A 194 4.47 14.30 -24.33
C ASN A 194 5.50 14.75 -25.38
N GLU A 195 6.37 15.71 -25.04
CA GLU A 195 7.47 16.16 -25.90
C GLU A 195 8.64 15.16 -25.91
N GLU A 196 9.00 14.62 -24.74
CA GLU A 196 10.21 13.78 -24.59
C GLU A 196 9.96 12.27 -24.72
N THR A 197 8.71 11.81 -24.65
CA THR A 197 8.39 10.38 -24.65
C THR A 197 7.37 10.03 -25.70
N GLN A 198 7.59 8.89 -26.39
CA GLN A 198 6.55 8.22 -27.16
C GLN A 198 5.74 7.35 -26.18
N SER A 199 4.81 7.97 -25.45
CA SER A 199 4.01 7.24 -24.45
C SER A 199 3.15 6.17 -25.13
N VAL A 200 3.40 4.92 -24.80
CA VAL A 200 2.59 3.77 -25.20
C VAL A 200 1.56 3.52 -24.10
N GLY A 201 0.48 4.27 -24.09
CA GLY A 201 -0.61 4.07 -23.15
C GLY A 201 -1.04 5.37 -22.45
N SER A 202 -2.10 5.26 -21.65
CA SER A 202 -2.75 6.39 -21.00
C SER A 202 -2.31 6.60 -19.53
N PHE A 203 -1.17 6.03 -19.12
CA PHE A 203 -0.69 6.19 -17.73
C PHE A 203 -0.04 7.56 -17.52
N LEU A 204 -0.42 8.22 -16.43
CA LEU A 204 0.17 9.50 -16.05
C LEU A 204 1.70 9.39 -15.92
N PHE A 205 2.19 8.43 -15.14
CA PHE A 205 3.61 8.25 -14.85
C PHE A 205 4.24 7.17 -15.70
N VAL A 206 5.17 7.60 -16.54
CA VAL A 206 5.90 6.72 -17.47
C VAL A 206 7.42 6.83 -17.28
N ARG A 207 8.15 5.85 -17.80
CA ARG A 207 9.60 5.87 -17.93
C ARG A 207 10.00 6.62 -19.20
N LYS A 208 11.29 6.93 -19.38
CA LYS A 208 11.82 7.58 -20.58
C LYS A 208 11.45 6.85 -21.89
N ASN A 209 11.28 5.53 -21.82
CA ASN A 209 10.85 4.72 -22.95
C ASN A 209 9.32 4.65 -23.14
N GLY A 210 8.54 5.53 -22.51
CA GLY A 210 7.09 5.59 -22.58
C GLY A 210 6.32 4.50 -21.84
N LEU A 211 7.01 3.50 -21.26
CA LEU A 211 6.37 2.43 -20.54
C LEU A 211 6.02 2.85 -19.10
N LYS A 212 4.96 2.28 -18.55
CA LYS A 212 4.49 2.49 -17.18
C LYS A 212 5.58 2.35 -16.12
N LEU A 213 5.52 3.16 -15.06
CA LEU A 213 6.38 2.99 -13.89
C LEU A 213 6.05 1.69 -13.13
N TYR A 214 7.08 1.12 -12.50
CA TYR A 214 6.93 -0.05 -11.65
C TYR A 214 7.23 0.28 -10.17
N PRO A 215 6.64 -0.49 -9.21
CA PRO A 215 6.67 -0.15 -7.79
C PRO A 215 8.08 0.10 -7.23
N LYS A 216 9.08 -0.72 -7.65
CA LYS A 216 10.45 -0.63 -7.14
C LYS A 216 11.13 0.69 -7.54
N LYS A 217 10.87 1.22 -8.75
CA LYS A 217 11.45 2.50 -9.17
C LYS A 217 10.92 3.64 -8.30
N VAL A 218 9.60 3.68 -8.06
CA VAL A 218 8.98 4.70 -7.20
C VAL A 218 9.44 4.57 -5.74
N TYR A 219 9.57 3.34 -5.24
CA TYR A 219 10.12 3.13 -3.90
C TYR A 219 11.54 3.68 -3.75
N ASN A 220 12.42 3.36 -4.72
CA ASN A 220 13.80 3.84 -4.72
C ASN A 220 13.88 5.36 -4.85
N LEU A 221 13.03 5.97 -5.69
CA LEU A 221 12.91 7.41 -5.81
C LEU A 221 12.62 8.05 -4.44
N VAL A 222 11.53 7.64 -3.79
CA VAL A 222 11.15 8.18 -2.47
C VAL A 222 12.24 7.95 -1.43
N HIS A 223 12.84 6.76 -1.41
CA HIS A 223 13.92 6.43 -0.49
C HIS A 223 15.11 7.37 -0.66
N ASN A 224 15.56 7.59 -1.90
CA ASN A 224 16.73 8.42 -2.22
C ASN A 224 16.45 9.90 -1.93
N SER A 225 15.32 10.45 -2.39
CA SER A 225 14.98 11.86 -2.14
C SER A 225 14.86 12.15 -0.65
N MET A 226 14.19 11.28 0.12
CA MET A 226 14.04 11.48 1.56
C MET A 226 15.32 11.20 2.35
N SER A 227 16.30 10.47 1.78
CA SER A 227 17.60 10.24 2.44
C SER A 227 18.46 11.49 2.54
N GLN A 228 18.22 12.46 1.70
CA GLN A 228 18.98 13.73 1.65
C GLN A 228 18.56 14.69 2.79
N VAL A 229 17.34 14.55 3.29
CA VAL A 229 16.73 15.52 4.22
C VAL A 229 16.30 14.94 5.55
N SER A 230 16.23 13.62 5.67
CA SER A 230 15.73 12.95 6.86
C SER A 230 16.64 11.82 7.34
N SER A 231 16.88 11.78 8.66
CA SER A 231 17.60 10.71 9.33
C SER A 231 16.74 9.48 9.66
N LEU A 232 15.45 9.49 9.31
CA LEU A 232 14.57 8.36 9.56
C LEU A 232 15.11 7.08 8.89
N TYR A 233 15.16 5.97 9.64
CA TYR A 233 15.56 4.68 9.11
C TYR A 233 14.63 4.19 7.98
N LYS A 234 13.32 4.42 8.12
CA LYS A 234 12.31 4.07 7.13
C LYS A 234 11.93 5.29 6.30
N ARG A 235 12.24 5.25 5.01
CA ARG A 235 11.92 6.27 4.00
C ARG A 235 11.21 5.59 2.84
N SER A 236 9.88 5.62 2.85
CA SER A 236 9.07 4.87 1.89
C SER A 236 7.76 5.61 1.56
N PRO A 237 7.09 5.27 0.47
CA PRO A 237 5.76 5.80 0.14
C PRO A 237 4.73 5.67 1.28
N HIS A 238 4.82 4.60 2.08
CA HIS A 238 3.96 4.44 3.26
C HIS A 238 4.24 5.48 4.35
N VAL A 239 5.50 5.89 4.53
CA VAL A 239 5.85 6.95 5.49
C VAL A 239 5.33 8.29 5.00
N LEU A 240 5.42 8.62 3.70
CA LEU A 240 4.82 9.83 3.12
C LEU A 240 3.30 9.87 3.32
N ARG A 241 2.62 8.76 3.11
CA ARG A 241 1.19 8.67 3.41
C ARG A 241 0.87 8.84 4.90
N HIS A 242 1.71 8.32 5.81
CA HIS A 242 1.60 8.59 7.24
C HIS A 242 1.85 10.07 7.56
N THR A 243 2.80 10.69 6.87
CA THR A 243 3.09 12.12 7.00
C THR A 243 1.88 12.96 6.61
N PHE A 244 1.24 12.67 5.47
CA PHE A 244 -0.01 13.30 5.07
C PHE A 244 -1.08 13.19 6.17
N ALA A 245 -1.34 11.95 6.64
CA ALA A 245 -2.36 11.74 7.67
C ALA A 245 -2.07 12.53 8.96
N THR A 246 -0.80 12.54 9.40
CA THR A 246 -0.37 13.27 10.59
C THR A 246 -0.47 14.78 10.38
N ALA A 247 -0.09 15.29 9.21
CA ALA A 247 -0.19 16.71 8.87
C ALA A 247 -1.65 17.19 8.90
N MET A 248 -2.56 16.42 8.30
CA MET A 248 -4.00 16.72 8.31
C MET A 248 -4.58 16.74 9.75
N LEU A 249 -4.27 15.73 10.56
CA LEU A 249 -4.74 15.66 11.95
C LEU A 249 -4.18 16.79 12.81
N ASN A 250 -2.88 17.13 12.65
CA ASN A 250 -2.26 18.25 13.34
C ASN A 250 -2.83 19.61 12.88
N GLY A 251 -3.29 19.69 11.64
CA GLY A 251 -4.01 20.84 11.09
C GLY A 251 -5.48 20.94 11.52
N GLY A 252 -5.94 20.01 12.37
CA GLY A 252 -7.30 20.03 12.94
C GLY A 252 -8.35 19.28 12.12
N ALA A 253 -7.96 18.52 11.08
CA ALA A 253 -8.92 17.72 10.32
C ALA A 253 -9.55 16.62 11.17
N ASP A 254 -10.84 16.39 10.99
CA ASP A 254 -11.54 15.26 11.61
C ASP A 254 -10.93 13.92 11.14
N ILE A 255 -10.78 12.99 12.07
CA ILE A 255 -10.17 11.68 11.81
C ILE A 255 -10.96 10.87 10.76
N ASN A 256 -12.27 11.07 10.66
CA ASN A 256 -13.08 10.35 9.69
C ASN A 256 -12.90 10.93 8.29
N ALA A 257 -12.81 12.25 8.17
CA ALA A 257 -12.47 12.91 6.91
C ALA A 257 -11.09 12.46 6.40
N VAL A 258 -10.08 12.37 7.28
CA VAL A 258 -8.76 11.84 6.92
C VAL A 258 -8.84 10.38 6.49
N LYS A 259 -9.63 9.53 7.15
CA LYS A 259 -9.85 8.14 6.74
C LYS A 259 -10.50 8.03 5.36
N GLU A 260 -11.43 8.92 5.05
CA GLU A 260 -12.13 8.98 3.76
C GLU A 260 -11.18 9.39 2.65
N LEU A 261 -10.46 10.50 2.80
CA LEU A 261 -9.41 10.93 1.87
C LEU A 261 -8.40 9.80 1.60
N LEU A 262 -8.03 9.06 2.63
CA LEU A 262 -7.11 7.94 2.50
C LEU A 262 -7.77 6.67 1.92
N GLY A 263 -9.07 6.55 1.86
CA GLY A 263 -9.77 5.35 1.40
C GLY A 263 -9.51 4.14 2.31
N HIS A 264 -9.67 4.31 3.63
CA HIS A 264 -9.62 3.23 4.60
C HIS A 264 -10.97 2.50 4.65
N SER A 265 -11.03 1.31 4.06
CA SER A 265 -12.23 0.45 4.11
C SER A 265 -12.30 -0.33 5.42
N ASN A 266 -12.78 0.24 6.50
CA ASN A 266 -13.29 -0.56 7.60
C ASN A 266 -14.78 -0.83 7.31
N LEU A 267 -15.19 -2.09 7.26
CA LEU A 267 -16.55 -2.52 6.89
C LEU A 267 -17.67 -1.92 7.77
N ALA A 268 -17.34 -1.46 8.96
CA ALA A 268 -18.29 -0.78 9.85
C ALA A 268 -18.62 0.68 9.44
N ALA A 269 -17.85 1.29 8.57
CA ALA A 269 -17.99 2.70 8.20
C ALA A 269 -18.70 2.94 6.85
N THR A 270 -18.95 1.89 6.07
CA THR A 270 -19.51 2.03 4.72
C THR A 270 -20.99 2.47 4.73
N GLN A 271 -21.69 2.38 5.86
CA GLN A 271 -23.08 2.82 5.97
C GLN A 271 -23.26 4.26 6.47
N VAL A 272 -22.20 4.92 6.97
CA VAL A 272 -22.30 6.27 7.56
C VAL A 272 -21.75 7.36 6.60
N TYR A 273 -20.99 6.99 5.56
CA TYR A 273 -20.20 7.92 4.75
C TYR A 273 -20.83 8.37 3.43
N THR A 274 -22.13 8.21 3.25
CA THR A 274 -22.87 8.73 2.08
C THR A 274 -23.14 10.23 2.13
N HIS A 275 -22.67 10.95 3.16
CA HIS A 275 -23.06 12.34 3.41
C HIS A 275 -21.93 13.38 3.44
N THR A 276 -20.67 12.99 3.39
CA THR A 276 -19.62 14.01 3.24
C THR A 276 -19.50 14.38 1.78
N SER A 277 -19.90 15.59 1.43
CA SER A 277 -19.80 16.09 0.06
C SER A 277 -18.33 16.31 -0.34
N PHE A 278 -18.04 16.29 -1.65
CA PHE A 278 -16.70 16.64 -2.15
C PHE A 278 -16.28 18.03 -1.68
N GLU A 279 -17.20 18.98 -1.62
CA GLU A 279 -16.95 20.34 -1.13
C GLU A 279 -16.51 20.35 0.35
N GLU A 280 -17.13 19.56 1.21
CA GLU A 280 -16.69 19.44 2.61
C GLU A 280 -15.30 18.85 2.73
N LEU A 281 -14.99 17.79 1.96
CA LEU A 281 -13.65 17.19 1.94
C LEU A 281 -12.61 18.18 1.40
N TYR A 282 -12.94 18.95 0.38
CA TYR A 282 -12.10 20.00 -0.19
C TYR A 282 -11.83 21.11 0.83
N ASN A 283 -12.85 21.57 1.53
CA ASN A 283 -12.73 22.60 2.58
C ASN A 283 -11.86 22.10 3.75
N ILE A 284 -12.09 20.87 4.23
CA ILE A 284 -11.28 20.25 5.29
C ILE A 284 -9.81 20.14 4.84
N TYR A 285 -9.59 19.70 3.60
CA TYR A 285 -8.25 19.60 3.03
C TYR A 285 -7.55 20.96 2.99
N ASN A 286 -8.20 21.98 2.46
CA ASN A 286 -7.62 23.34 2.34
C ASN A 286 -7.34 23.98 3.70
N GLN A 287 -8.15 23.72 4.71
CA GLN A 287 -7.95 24.25 6.06
C GLN A 287 -6.82 23.54 6.81
N ALA A 288 -6.70 22.25 6.66
CA ALA A 288 -5.84 21.42 7.49
C ALA A 288 -4.49 21.08 6.87
N HIS A 289 -4.37 21.02 5.54
CA HIS A 289 -3.11 20.65 4.92
C HIS A 289 -2.13 21.83 4.87
N PRO A 290 -0.87 21.70 5.35
CA PRO A 290 0.09 22.82 5.43
C PRO A 290 0.40 23.51 4.11
N ARG A 291 0.18 22.84 2.97
CA ARG A 291 0.47 23.34 1.61
C ARG A 291 -0.76 23.46 0.72
N ALA A 292 -1.95 23.42 1.25
CA ALA A 292 -3.20 23.60 0.48
C ALA A 292 -3.64 25.07 0.44
N LYS A 293 -2.78 26.00 0.86
CA LYS A 293 -3.08 27.45 0.92
C LYS A 293 -2.51 28.16 -0.29
#